data_960bbd0b82f194f18ce5352517d1d85e
#
_entry.id   960bbd0b82f194f18ce5352517d1d85e
#
_cell.length_a   1.000
_cell.length_b   1.000
_cell.length_c   1.000
_cell.angle_alpha   90.00
_cell.angle_beta   90.00
_cell.angle_gamma   90.00
#
_symmetry.space_group_name_H-M   'P 1'
#
loop_
_entity.id
_entity.type
_entity.pdbx_description
1 polymer ?
#
loop_
_entity_poly.entity_id
_entity_poly.type
_entity_poly.pdbx_seq_one_letter_code
_entity_poly.pdbx_strand_id
1 'polypeptide(L)'
;KNHLKLSFSKFKKLDLYDSVEYVVNNTKFFENKLVYIQTLLDLILDFNSSSKKFKETFFDYWDRKKNKTKISPPKDLNAVKVLTIHKSKGLQFPVVILPFFDSKLSKTGFKTWIDLNEKNFSKKTLIQFSNSMIYFNNEAKSKHDELLSNMVTDSLNLMYVSLTRAQNENHIISKTSKDEDYSSFSGLIYNYVKLNHVKELKNNALFLGKENKLKTRKDDKKPIFNLKAVKRNENIDIDNFVYTDKSEKSFRGEVFHSLMES
;
A
#
# COMPACT_ATOMS: atom_id res chain seq x y z
N LYS A 1 23.71 24.14 -26.17
CA LYS A 1 24.89 23.76 -25.33
C LYS A 1 24.62 24.28 -23.92
N ASN A 2 24.03 23.49 -23.07
CA ASN A 2 23.87 23.80 -21.63
C ASN A 2 25.24 23.61 -20.97
N HIS A 3 25.94 24.70 -20.71
CA HIS A 3 27.19 24.68 -19.95
C HIS A 3 26.84 24.34 -18.49
N LEU A 4 27.12 23.11 -18.09
CA LEU A 4 27.13 22.71 -16.68
C LEU A 4 28.22 23.54 -15.98
N LYS A 5 27.84 24.45 -15.09
CA LYS A 5 28.79 25.26 -14.28
C LYS A 5 29.27 24.43 -13.07
N LEU A 6 29.83 23.26 -13.34
CA LEU A 6 30.37 22.40 -12.27
C LEU A 6 31.89 22.56 -12.21
N SER A 7 32.40 22.88 -11.02
CA SER A 7 33.83 22.86 -10.75
C SER A 7 34.27 21.51 -10.26
N PHE A 8 35.05 20.77 -11.06
CA PHE A 8 35.51 19.43 -10.72
C PHE A 8 36.43 19.42 -9.49
N SER A 9 37.22 20.50 -9.30
CA SER A 9 38.10 20.65 -8.13
C SER A 9 37.29 20.81 -6.82
N LYS A 10 36.13 21.47 -6.86
CA LYS A 10 35.22 21.60 -5.74
C LYS A 10 34.53 20.26 -5.49
N PHE A 11 34.01 19.60 -6.53
CA PHE A 11 33.33 18.31 -6.43
C PHE A 11 34.18 17.23 -5.76
N LYS A 12 35.49 17.16 -6.06
CA LYS A 12 36.41 16.18 -5.45
C LYS A 12 36.60 16.32 -3.92
N LYS A 13 36.28 17.48 -3.37
CA LYS A 13 36.45 17.76 -1.92
C LYS A 13 35.19 17.52 -1.09
N LEU A 14 34.09 17.27 -1.76
CA LEU A 14 32.79 17.06 -1.12
C LEU A 14 32.59 15.59 -0.78
N ASP A 15 31.85 15.31 0.29
CA ASP A 15 31.34 13.98 0.57
C ASP A 15 30.25 13.57 -0.45
N LEU A 16 29.73 12.37 -0.35
CA LEU A 16 28.74 11.86 -1.30
C LEU A 16 27.44 12.67 -1.25
N TYR A 17 26.97 13.04 -0.06
CA TYR A 17 25.75 13.82 0.11
C TYR A 17 25.89 15.22 -0.50
N ASP A 18 26.92 15.93 -0.09
CA ASP A 18 27.21 17.29 -0.58
C ASP A 18 27.50 17.30 -2.08
N SER A 19 28.13 16.25 -2.61
CA SER A 19 28.38 16.08 -4.05
C SER A 19 27.10 16.01 -4.86
N VAL A 20 26.12 15.23 -4.40
CA VAL A 20 24.82 15.12 -5.08
C VAL A 20 24.05 16.44 -4.96
N GLU A 21 24.02 17.06 -3.79
CA GLU A 21 23.40 18.37 -3.59
C GLU A 21 24.04 19.45 -4.48
N TYR A 22 25.38 19.48 -4.57
CA TYR A 22 26.09 20.39 -5.45
C TYR A 22 25.73 20.23 -6.92
N VAL A 23 25.61 18.98 -7.40
CA VAL A 23 25.19 18.70 -8.79
C VAL A 23 23.76 19.16 -9.02
N VAL A 24 22.84 18.85 -8.12
CA VAL A 24 21.43 19.22 -8.21
C VAL A 24 21.25 20.73 -8.28
N ASN A 25 21.93 21.47 -7.38
CA ASN A 25 21.81 22.93 -7.29
C ASN A 25 22.43 23.67 -8.48
N ASN A 26 23.39 23.06 -9.16
CA ASN A 26 24.06 23.66 -10.31
C ASN A 26 23.54 23.17 -11.67
N THR A 27 22.49 22.35 -11.69
CA THR A 27 21.88 21.85 -12.92
C THR A 27 20.37 22.07 -12.92
N LYS A 28 19.81 22.53 -14.03
CA LYS A 28 18.35 22.69 -14.20
C LYS A 28 17.66 21.37 -14.53
N PHE A 29 18.40 20.28 -14.66
CA PHE A 29 17.87 19.00 -15.11
C PHE A 29 16.89 18.38 -14.12
N PHE A 30 16.95 18.79 -12.86
CA PHE A 30 16.20 18.17 -11.74
C PHE A 30 15.03 19.01 -11.22
N GLU A 31 14.71 20.15 -11.85
CA GLU A 31 13.68 21.10 -11.35
C GLU A 31 12.32 20.44 -11.07
N ASN A 32 11.94 19.42 -11.85
CA ASN A 32 10.66 18.69 -11.68
C ASN A 32 10.83 17.32 -11.00
N LYS A 33 11.99 17.03 -10.41
CA LYS A 33 12.33 15.71 -9.85
C LYS A 33 12.73 15.76 -8.38
N LEU A 34 12.34 16.80 -7.66
CA LEU A 34 12.76 17.06 -6.28
C LEU A 34 12.47 15.87 -5.34
N VAL A 35 11.30 15.21 -5.48
CA VAL A 35 10.94 14.06 -4.64
C VAL A 35 11.90 12.89 -4.83
N TYR A 36 12.33 12.63 -6.06
CA TYR A 36 13.29 11.56 -6.36
C TYR A 36 14.67 11.89 -5.78
N ILE A 37 15.08 13.15 -5.87
CA ILE A 37 16.35 13.63 -5.32
C ILE A 37 16.34 13.54 -3.81
N GLN A 38 15.27 13.99 -3.16
CA GLN A 38 15.13 13.89 -1.71
C GLN A 38 15.23 12.44 -1.26
N THR A 39 14.52 11.53 -1.94
CA THR A 39 14.63 10.10 -1.64
C THR A 39 16.05 9.55 -1.81
N LEU A 40 16.79 10.02 -2.81
CA LEU A 40 18.20 9.65 -3.02
C LEU A 40 19.08 10.20 -1.89
N LEU A 41 18.91 11.46 -1.50
CA LEU A 41 19.64 12.07 -0.40
C LEU A 41 19.37 11.37 0.94
N ASP A 42 18.11 11.00 1.20
CA ASP A 42 17.73 10.21 2.38
C ASP A 42 18.44 8.85 2.39
N LEU A 43 18.53 8.17 1.23
CA LEU A 43 19.27 6.91 1.10
C LEU A 43 20.77 7.07 1.36
N ILE A 44 21.35 8.19 0.95
CA ILE A 44 22.77 8.50 1.21
C ILE A 44 22.99 8.74 2.71
N LEU A 45 22.08 9.43 3.38
CA LEU A 45 22.13 9.62 4.83
C LEU A 45 22.02 8.30 5.59
N ASP A 46 21.08 7.44 5.18
CA ASP A 46 20.93 6.09 5.74
C ASP A 46 22.21 5.25 5.53
N PHE A 47 22.81 5.33 4.36
CA PHE A 47 24.09 4.68 4.07
C PHE A 47 25.19 5.19 4.98
N ASN A 48 25.38 6.49 5.11
CA ASN A 48 26.40 7.11 5.94
C ASN A 48 26.25 6.72 7.42
N SER A 49 25.00 6.54 7.91
CA SER A 49 24.72 6.11 9.27
C SER A 49 24.98 4.61 9.47
N SER A 50 24.74 3.78 8.48
CA SER A 50 24.85 2.31 8.54
C SER A 50 26.23 1.78 8.10
N SER A 51 26.95 2.50 7.23
CA SER A 51 28.23 2.04 6.67
C SER A 51 29.38 1.93 7.68
N LYS A 52 29.24 2.56 8.86
CA LYS A 52 30.21 2.37 9.97
C LYS A 52 30.31 0.91 10.44
N LYS A 53 29.34 0.06 10.09
CA LYS A 53 29.32 -1.37 10.48
C LYS A 53 29.76 -2.33 9.36
N PHE A 54 29.77 -1.90 8.09
CA PHE A 54 30.06 -2.77 6.94
C PHE A 54 30.96 -2.05 5.95
N LYS A 55 32.00 -2.74 5.42
CA LYS A 55 32.85 -2.25 4.32
C LYS A 55 32.12 -2.30 2.97
N GLU A 56 30.90 -1.79 2.90
CA GLU A 56 30.05 -1.79 1.71
C GLU A 56 30.20 -0.47 0.97
N THR A 57 30.25 -0.48 -0.35
CA THR A 57 30.19 0.74 -1.16
C THR A 57 28.75 1.25 -1.26
N PHE A 58 28.58 2.56 -1.56
CA PHE A 58 27.23 3.08 -1.79
C PHE A 58 26.51 2.39 -2.96
N PHE A 59 27.24 1.96 -3.98
CA PHE A 59 26.65 1.25 -5.13
C PHE A 59 26.09 -0.11 -4.72
N ASP A 60 26.79 -0.87 -3.89
CA ASP A 60 26.31 -2.14 -3.37
C ASP A 60 25.07 -1.94 -2.49
N TYR A 61 25.08 -0.90 -1.65
CA TYR A 61 23.95 -0.50 -0.83
C TYR A 61 22.74 -0.10 -1.70
N TRP A 62 22.96 0.71 -2.74
CA TRP A 62 21.94 1.13 -3.70
C TRP A 62 21.31 -0.08 -4.40
N ASP A 63 22.12 -0.98 -4.95
CA ASP A 63 21.63 -2.17 -5.66
C ASP A 63 20.73 -3.05 -4.79
N ARG A 64 21.04 -3.16 -3.52
CA ARG A 64 20.24 -3.89 -2.52
C ARG A 64 18.93 -3.16 -2.15
N LYS A 65 18.94 -1.84 -2.12
CA LYS A 65 17.83 -0.99 -1.64
C LYS A 65 16.92 -0.45 -2.73
N LYS A 66 17.40 -0.21 -3.95
CA LYS A 66 16.66 0.46 -5.03
C LYS A 66 15.27 -0.11 -5.30
N ASN A 67 15.12 -1.45 -5.27
CA ASN A 67 13.83 -2.12 -5.52
C ASN A 67 12.88 -2.09 -4.31
N LYS A 68 13.38 -1.78 -3.13
CA LYS A 68 12.61 -1.71 -1.88
C LYS A 68 12.26 -0.27 -1.49
N THR A 69 12.99 0.70 -2.01
CA THR A 69 12.80 2.11 -1.72
C THR A 69 11.52 2.61 -2.36
N LYS A 70 10.67 3.21 -1.54
CA LYS A 70 9.40 3.79 -1.97
C LYS A 70 9.56 5.30 -2.05
N ILE A 71 9.13 5.86 -3.17
CA ILE A 71 9.05 7.30 -3.35
C ILE A 71 7.65 7.73 -2.90
N SER A 72 7.58 8.62 -1.92
CA SER A 72 6.31 9.18 -1.45
C SER A 72 6.00 10.45 -2.25
N PRO A 73 5.08 10.38 -3.21
CA PRO A 73 4.71 11.57 -3.97
C PRO A 73 4.02 12.60 -3.08
N PRO A 74 4.06 13.90 -3.41
CA PRO A 74 3.30 14.92 -2.73
C PRO A 74 1.81 14.55 -2.65
N LYS A 75 1.15 14.90 -1.54
CA LYS A 75 -0.27 14.55 -1.31
C LYS A 75 -1.22 15.15 -2.36
N ASP A 76 -0.84 16.28 -2.95
CA ASP A 76 -1.63 17.06 -3.90
C ASP A 76 -1.31 16.75 -5.37
N LEU A 77 -0.56 15.66 -5.61
CA LEU A 77 -0.26 15.25 -6.98
C LEU A 77 -1.55 14.81 -7.70
N ASN A 78 -1.84 15.43 -8.85
CA ASN A 78 -2.91 14.97 -9.72
C ASN A 78 -2.50 13.66 -10.42
N ALA A 79 -2.76 12.55 -9.75
CA ALA A 79 -2.37 11.22 -10.21
C ALA A 79 -3.37 10.16 -9.75
N VAL A 80 -3.48 9.08 -10.51
CA VAL A 80 -4.23 7.89 -10.10
C VAL A 80 -3.48 7.19 -8.98
N LYS A 81 -4.19 6.95 -7.86
CA LYS A 81 -3.64 6.22 -6.70
C LYS A 81 -3.93 4.74 -6.83
N VAL A 82 -2.89 3.91 -6.90
CA VAL A 82 -3.02 2.45 -6.91
C VAL A 82 -2.74 1.92 -5.51
N LEU A 83 -3.72 1.23 -4.94
CA LEU A 83 -3.69 0.73 -3.56
C LEU A 83 -4.18 -0.72 -3.51
N THR A 84 -3.73 -1.46 -2.50
CA THR A 84 -4.41 -2.71 -2.15
C THR A 84 -5.70 -2.40 -1.39
N ILE A 85 -6.70 -3.31 -1.45
CA ILE A 85 -7.97 -3.14 -0.72
C ILE A 85 -7.72 -2.93 0.79
N HIS A 86 -6.80 -3.68 1.39
CA HIS A 86 -6.46 -3.52 2.80
C HIS A 86 -5.94 -2.11 3.14
N LYS A 87 -5.11 -1.52 2.25
CA LYS A 87 -4.60 -0.15 2.46
C LYS A 87 -5.65 0.93 2.22
N SER A 88 -6.74 0.61 1.53
CA SER A 88 -7.85 1.53 1.31
C SER A 88 -8.82 1.60 2.50
N LYS A 89 -8.68 0.70 3.50
CA LYS A 89 -9.54 0.71 4.70
C LYS A 89 -9.45 2.06 5.41
N GLY A 90 -10.60 2.68 5.67
CA GLY A 90 -10.68 4.00 6.29
C GLY A 90 -10.50 5.19 5.33
N LEU A 91 -10.14 4.94 4.06
CA LEU A 91 -10.02 5.98 3.04
C LEU A 91 -11.29 6.00 2.16
N GLN A 92 -11.56 7.16 1.55
CA GLN A 92 -12.64 7.32 0.58
C GLN A 92 -12.11 8.08 -0.64
N PHE A 93 -12.66 7.76 -1.81
CA PHE A 93 -12.25 8.34 -3.09
C PHE A 93 -13.47 8.71 -3.91
N PRO A 94 -13.45 9.82 -4.67
CA PRO A 94 -14.57 10.18 -5.54
C PRO A 94 -14.94 9.08 -6.52
N VAL A 95 -13.94 8.48 -7.16
CA VAL A 95 -14.06 7.39 -8.12
C VAL A 95 -13.15 6.26 -7.71
N VAL A 96 -13.64 5.03 -7.72
CA VAL A 96 -12.87 3.82 -7.47
C VAL A 96 -12.99 2.88 -8.67
N ILE A 97 -11.85 2.38 -9.13
CA ILE A 97 -11.79 1.37 -10.18
C ILE A 97 -11.24 0.09 -9.54
N LEU A 98 -12.00 -0.99 -9.63
CA LEU A 98 -11.65 -2.32 -9.16
C LEU A 98 -11.33 -3.22 -10.36
N PRO A 99 -10.11 -3.20 -10.88
CA PRO A 99 -9.73 -4.04 -12.00
C PRO A 99 -9.51 -5.48 -11.50
N PHE A 100 -9.83 -6.47 -12.34
CA PHE A 100 -9.61 -7.89 -12.05
C PHE A 100 -10.29 -8.36 -10.74
N PHE A 101 -11.55 -7.98 -10.57
CA PHE A 101 -12.32 -8.30 -9.37
C PHE A 101 -12.82 -9.74 -9.42
N ASP A 102 -11.88 -10.70 -9.40
CA ASP A 102 -12.11 -12.13 -9.63
C ASP A 102 -11.48 -13.05 -8.56
N SER A 103 -11.16 -12.49 -7.38
CA SER A 103 -10.55 -13.24 -6.28
C SER A 103 -11.48 -14.37 -5.78
N LYS A 104 -10.89 -15.53 -5.47
CA LYS A 104 -11.61 -16.63 -4.85
C LYS A 104 -11.96 -16.30 -3.40
N LEU A 105 -13.12 -16.78 -2.93
CA LEU A 105 -13.57 -16.59 -1.54
C LEU A 105 -12.76 -17.41 -0.54
N SER A 106 -12.25 -18.58 -0.96
CA SER A 106 -11.41 -19.43 -0.13
C SER A 106 -10.11 -19.77 -0.84
N LYS A 107 -9.07 -20.07 -0.07
CA LYS A 107 -7.76 -20.49 -0.56
C LYS A 107 -7.42 -21.83 0.08
N THR A 108 -6.82 -22.71 -0.69
CA THR A 108 -6.28 -23.99 -0.24
C THR A 108 -4.74 -23.98 -0.26
N GLY A 109 -4.10 -24.98 0.31
CA GLY A 109 -2.67 -25.17 0.19
C GLY A 109 -1.82 -24.60 1.32
N PHE A 110 -2.38 -23.82 2.25
CA PHE A 110 -1.67 -23.41 3.47
C PHE A 110 -1.70 -24.51 4.53
N LYS A 111 -0.79 -24.45 5.49
CA LYS A 111 -0.70 -25.41 6.60
C LYS A 111 -1.49 -24.95 7.80
N THR A 112 -2.18 -25.87 8.47
CA THR A 112 -2.93 -25.63 9.70
C THR A 112 -2.68 -26.74 10.72
N TRP A 113 -2.76 -26.38 12.00
CA TRP A 113 -2.66 -27.34 13.09
C TRP A 113 -4.03 -27.94 13.38
N ILE A 114 -4.05 -29.27 13.53
CA ILE A 114 -5.23 -30.02 14.01
C ILE A 114 -4.83 -30.85 15.22
N ASP A 115 -5.78 -31.10 16.10
CA ASP A 115 -5.62 -32.05 17.19
C ASP A 115 -5.99 -33.46 16.69
N LEU A 116 -5.08 -34.40 16.87
CA LEU A 116 -5.32 -35.82 16.63
C LEU A 116 -5.49 -36.50 17.97
N ASN A 117 -6.71 -36.98 18.25
CA ASN A 117 -7.03 -37.73 19.49
C ASN A 117 -6.64 -39.20 19.40
N GLU A 118 -5.65 -39.58 18.62
CA GLU A 118 -5.21 -40.97 18.49
C GLU A 118 -4.12 -41.32 19.50
N LYS A 119 -4.21 -42.51 20.09
CA LYS A 119 -3.39 -43.00 21.22
C LYS A 119 -1.86 -42.98 20.96
N ASN A 120 -1.41 -42.90 19.72
CA ASN A 120 0.01 -43.06 19.33
C ASN A 120 0.65 -41.84 18.68
N PHE A 121 -0.05 -40.70 18.58
CA PHE A 121 0.48 -39.50 17.94
C PHE A 121 0.50 -38.29 18.87
N SER A 122 1.37 -37.36 18.59
CA SER A 122 1.39 -36.06 19.25
C SER A 122 0.01 -35.40 19.12
N LYS A 123 -0.48 -34.80 20.18
CA LYS A 123 -1.82 -34.15 20.23
C LYS A 123 -2.05 -33.12 19.13
N LYS A 124 -1.00 -32.61 18.46
CA LYS A 124 -1.09 -31.61 17.40
C LYS A 124 -0.29 -32.02 16.18
N THR A 125 -0.92 -32.00 15.03
CA THR A 125 -0.29 -32.31 13.73
C THR A 125 -0.52 -31.17 12.76
N LEU A 126 0.53 -30.86 11.98
CA LEU A 126 0.49 -29.84 10.94
C LEU A 126 0.09 -30.48 9.61
N ILE A 127 -1.10 -30.15 9.12
CA ILE A 127 -1.59 -30.66 7.84
C ILE A 127 -1.82 -29.53 6.84
N GLN A 128 -1.89 -29.88 5.57
CA GLN A 128 -2.23 -28.94 4.51
C GLN A 128 -3.76 -28.79 4.43
N PHE A 129 -4.23 -27.55 4.49
CA PHE A 129 -5.64 -27.24 4.29
C PHE A 129 -6.07 -27.58 2.86
N SER A 130 -6.98 -28.51 2.73
CA SER A 130 -7.54 -28.99 1.45
C SER A 130 -8.91 -29.63 1.67
N ASN A 131 -9.66 -29.84 0.60
CA ASN A 131 -10.95 -30.52 0.68
C ASN A 131 -10.84 -31.96 1.21
N SER A 132 -9.66 -32.59 1.05
CA SER A 132 -9.41 -33.95 1.58
C SER A 132 -9.32 -34.01 3.09
N MET A 133 -9.13 -32.87 3.76
CA MET A 133 -9.02 -32.77 5.22
C MET A 133 -10.26 -33.30 5.94
N ILE A 134 -11.44 -33.18 5.32
CA ILE A 134 -12.71 -33.65 5.89
C ILE A 134 -12.79 -35.15 6.10
N TYR A 135 -11.94 -35.93 5.39
CA TYR A 135 -11.93 -37.39 5.44
C TYR A 135 -10.99 -37.96 6.52
N PHE A 136 -10.25 -37.13 7.23
CA PHE A 136 -9.31 -37.61 8.26
C PHE A 136 -10.03 -38.07 9.52
N ASN A 137 -10.75 -37.17 10.18
CA ASN A 137 -11.53 -37.42 11.36
C ASN A 137 -12.53 -36.28 11.60
N ASN A 138 -13.39 -36.41 12.60
CA ASN A 138 -14.41 -35.41 12.92
C ASN A 138 -13.81 -34.05 13.34
N GLU A 139 -12.66 -34.04 14.02
CA GLU A 139 -11.99 -32.79 14.44
C GLU A 139 -11.41 -32.07 13.25
N ALA A 140 -10.76 -32.81 12.32
CA ALA A 140 -10.26 -32.24 11.08
C ALA A 140 -11.39 -31.67 10.21
N LYS A 141 -12.54 -32.36 10.16
CA LYS A 141 -13.72 -31.85 9.47
C LYS A 141 -14.24 -30.57 10.11
N SER A 142 -14.41 -30.57 11.44
CA SER A 142 -14.87 -29.37 12.18
C SER A 142 -13.91 -28.19 11.96
N LYS A 143 -12.58 -28.44 12.01
CA LYS A 143 -11.57 -27.42 11.75
C LYS A 143 -11.57 -26.93 10.32
N HIS A 144 -11.81 -27.81 9.35
CA HIS A 144 -11.96 -27.45 7.94
C HIS A 144 -13.14 -26.49 7.76
N ASP A 145 -14.31 -26.81 8.33
CA ASP A 145 -15.53 -26.02 8.16
C ASP A 145 -15.41 -24.65 8.87
N GLU A 146 -14.79 -24.62 10.05
CA GLU A 146 -14.44 -23.37 10.75
C GLU A 146 -13.54 -22.46 9.89
N LEU A 147 -12.44 -23.01 9.37
CA LEU A 147 -11.48 -22.25 8.56
C LEU A 147 -12.11 -21.77 7.25
N LEU A 148 -12.92 -22.63 6.61
CA LEU A 148 -13.62 -22.26 5.39
C LEU A 148 -14.60 -21.12 5.65
N SER A 149 -15.41 -21.20 6.71
CA SER A 149 -16.35 -20.16 7.10
C SER A 149 -15.64 -18.84 7.38
N ASN A 150 -14.53 -18.87 8.12
CA ASN A 150 -13.73 -17.68 8.42
C ASN A 150 -13.16 -17.04 7.15
N MET A 151 -12.59 -17.85 6.24
CA MET A 151 -12.07 -17.33 4.97
C MET A 151 -13.13 -16.71 4.08
N VAL A 152 -14.30 -17.32 3.99
CA VAL A 152 -15.43 -16.78 3.23
C VAL A 152 -15.88 -15.46 3.84
N THR A 153 -16.04 -15.41 5.17
CA THR A 153 -16.43 -14.19 5.90
C THR A 153 -15.42 -13.06 5.69
N ASP A 154 -14.12 -13.36 5.81
CA ASP A 154 -13.05 -12.37 5.59
C ASP A 154 -13.05 -11.87 4.14
N SER A 155 -13.26 -12.76 3.18
CA SER A 155 -13.34 -12.39 1.76
C SER A 155 -14.55 -11.51 1.47
N LEU A 156 -15.72 -11.83 2.05
CA LEU A 156 -16.93 -11.00 1.93
C LEU A 156 -16.74 -9.62 2.57
N ASN A 157 -16.12 -9.57 3.75
CA ASN A 157 -15.75 -8.30 4.40
C ASN A 157 -14.79 -7.48 3.52
N LEU A 158 -13.82 -8.12 2.87
CA LEU A 158 -12.90 -7.45 1.96
C LEU A 158 -13.63 -6.92 0.71
N MET A 159 -14.56 -7.70 0.17
CA MET A 159 -15.44 -7.29 -0.92
C MET A 159 -16.28 -6.07 -0.51
N TYR A 160 -16.93 -6.12 0.64
CA TYR A 160 -17.70 -5.01 1.19
C TYR A 160 -16.85 -3.74 1.35
N VAL A 161 -15.65 -3.87 1.95
CA VAL A 161 -14.72 -2.74 2.10
C VAL A 161 -14.37 -2.15 0.75
N SER A 162 -14.08 -2.96 -0.27
CA SER A 162 -13.71 -2.45 -1.59
C SER A 162 -14.86 -1.71 -2.28
N LEU A 163 -16.07 -2.25 -2.20
CA LEU A 163 -17.26 -1.67 -2.82
C LEU A 163 -17.73 -0.36 -2.15
N THR A 164 -17.40 -0.18 -0.88
CA THR A 164 -17.80 1.01 -0.09
C THR A 164 -16.75 2.12 -0.05
N ARG A 165 -15.68 2.04 -0.85
CA ARG A 165 -14.65 3.10 -0.88
C ARG A 165 -15.00 4.26 -1.79
N ALA A 166 -15.86 4.06 -2.78
CA ALA A 166 -16.28 5.11 -3.70
C ALA A 166 -17.32 6.04 -3.04
N GLN A 167 -17.14 7.34 -3.23
CA GLN A 167 -18.10 8.36 -2.84
C GLN A 167 -19.14 8.60 -3.93
N ASN A 168 -18.73 8.59 -5.20
CA ASN A 168 -19.58 8.93 -6.34
C ASN A 168 -19.73 7.75 -7.29
N GLU A 169 -18.62 7.15 -7.75
CA GLU A 169 -18.63 6.13 -8.78
C GLU A 169 -17.72 4.96 -8.46
N ASN A 170 -18.21 3.76 -8.73
CA ASN A 170 -17.46 2.52 -8.57
C ASN A 170 -17.48 1.75 -9.89
N HIS A 171 -16.31 1.57 -10.50
CA HIS A 171 -16.13 0.81 -11.73
C HIS A 171 -15.55 -0.56 -11.41
N ILE A 172 -16.34 -1.61 -11.62
CA ILE A 172 -15.92 -2.98 -11.33
C ILE A 172 -15.64 -3.67 -12.67
N ILE A 173 -14.43 -4.16 -12.86
CA ILE A 173 -14.01 -4.92 -14.03
C ILE A 173 -13.70 -6.35 -13.57
N SER A 174 -14.52 -7.29 -14.04
CA SER A 174 -14.46 -8.68 -13.62
C SER A 174 -14.58 -9.60 -14.83
N LYS A 175 -14.11 -10.84 -14.68
CA LYS A 175 -14.35 -11.88 -15.67
C LYS A 175 -15.80 -12.32 -15.64
N THR A 176 -16.32 -12.75 -16.78
CA THR A 176 -17.56 -13.51 -16.81
C THR A 176 -17.34 -14.85 -16.11
N SER A 177 -18.29 -15.25 -15.28
CA SER A 177 -18.25 -16.51 -14.57
C SER A 177 -19.26 -17.49 -15.13
N LYS A 178 -19.21 -18.74 -14.67
CA LYS A 178 -20.23 -19.73 -14.96
C LYS A 178 -21.49 -19.45 -14.13
N ASP A 179 -22.61 -19.93 -14.59
CA ASP A 179 -23.85 -19.92 -13.84
C ASP A 179 -23.65 -20.65 -12.50
N GLU A 180 -24.24 -20.11 -11.44
CA GLU A 180 -24.20 -20.69 -10.08
C GLU A 180 -22.78 -20.83 -9.49
N ASP A 181 -21.78 -20.09 -10.02
CA ASP A 181 -20.48 -20.01 -9.38
C ASP A 181 -20.52 -19.00 -8.22
N TYR A 182 -20.50 -19.50 -6.99
CA TYR A 182 -20.44 -18.70 -5.77
C TYR A 182 -19.06 -18.78 -5.10
N SER A 183 -18.03 -19.28 -5.79
CA SER A 183 -16.70 -19.50 -5.21
C SER A 183 -15.76 -18.29 -5.35
N SER A 184 -16.17 -17.26 -6.06
CA SER A 184 -15.34 -16.09 -6.39
C SER A 184 -16.13 -14.78 -6.39
N PHE A 185 -15.45 -13.64 -6.27
CA PHE A 185 -16.07 -12.32 -6.39
C PHE A 185 -16.74 -12.13 -7.76
N SER A 186 -16.08 -12.58 -8.82
CA SER A 186 -16.64 -12.54 -10.18
C SER A 186 -17.93 -13.34 -10.27
N GLY A 187 -17.96 -14.54 -9.68
CA GLY A 187 -19.14 -15.37 -9.66
C GLY A 187 -20.30 -14.75 -8.89
N LEU A 188 -20.03 -14.17 -7.73
CA LEU A 188 -21.07 -13.48 -6.94
C LEU A 188 -21.67 -12.29 -7.71
N ILE A 189 -20.83 -11.44 -8.34
CA ILE A 189 -21.31 -10.30 -9.13
C ILE A 189 -22.06 -10.77 -10.35
N TYR A 190 -21.54 -11.76 -11.08
CA TYR A 190 -22.18 -12.29 -12.29
C TYR A 190 -23.58 -12.84 -11.98
N ASN A 191 -23.72 -13.67 -10.91
CA ASN A 191 -25.01 -14.19 -10.51
C ASN A 191 -25.97 -13.10 -10.03
N TYR A 192 -25.49 -12.09 -9.30
CA TYR A 192 -26.29 -10.94 -8.92
C TYR A 192 -26.86 -10.19 -10.15
N VAL A 193 -26.00 -9.91 -11.12
CA VAL A 193 -26.38 -9.23 -12.37
C VAL A 193 -27.40 -10.08 -13.14
N LYS A 194 -27.17 -11.39 -13.26
CA LYS A 194 -28.04 -12.31 -13.96
C LYS A 194 -29.43 -12.41 -13.31
N LEU A 195 -29.50 -12.44 -12.00
CA LEU A 195 -30.76 -12.56 -11.28
C LEU A 195 -31.58 -11.26 -11.29
N ASN A 196 -30.93 -10.10 -11.23
CA ASN A 196 -31.60 -8.83 -10.97
C ASN A 196 -31.60 -7.87 -12.16
N HIS A 197 -30.63 -7.97 -13.08
CA HIS A 197 -30.34 -6.92 -14.07
C HIS A 197 -30.09 -7.44 -15.50
N VAL A 198 -30.57 -8.63 -15.84
CA VAL A 198 -30.36 -9.23 -17.19
C VAL A 198 -30.80 -8.28 -18.33
N LYS A 199 -31.94 -7.60 -18.14
CA LYS A 199 -32.51 -6.70 -19.18
C LYS A 199 -31.68 -5.42 -19.37
N GLU A 200 -30.89 -5.05 -18.39
CA GLU A 200 -30.08 -3.82 -18.35
C GLU A 200 -28.66 -4.07 -18.86
N LEU A 201 -28.26 -5.35 -18.98
CA LEU A 201 -26.92 -5.72 -19.44
C LEU A 201 -26.79 -5.47 -20.96
N LYS A 202 -25.90 -4.53 -21.32
CA LYS A 202 -25.59 -4.21 -22.73
C LYS A 202 -24.10 -4.42 -22.96
N ASN A 203 -23.74 -5.21 -23.97
CA ASN A 203 -22.33 -5.45 -24.35
C ASN A 203 -21.44 -5.88 -23.17
N ASN A 204 -21.94 -6.76 -22.29
CA ASN A 204 -21.28 -7.18 -21.06
C ASN A 204 -20.98 -6.03 -20.08
N ALA A 205 -21.66 -4.92 -20.17
CA ALA A 205 -21.58 -3.80 -19.25
C ALA A 205 -22.95 -3.51 -18.62
N LEU A 206 -22.95 -3.28 -17.31
CA LEU A 206 -24.12 -2.89 -16.54
C LEU A 206 -23.87 -1.54 -15.88
N PHE A 207 -24.81 -0.61 -16.06
CA PHE A 207 -24.82 0.67 -15.36
C PHE A 207 -25.94 0.68 -14.34
N LEU A 208 -25.59 0.93 -13.06
CA LEU A 208 -26.54 1.09 -11.97
C LEU A 208 -26.42 2.52 -11.41
N GLY A 209 -27.54 3.23 -11.33
CA GLY A 209 -27.61 4.58 -10.77
C GLY A 209 -27.76 5.68 -11.82
N LYS A 210 -27.56 6.92 -11.37
CA LYS A 210 -27.62 8.11 -12.22
C LYS A 210 -26.21 8.55 -12.59
N GLU A 211 -25.99 8.92 -13.85
CA GLU A 211 -24.73 9.48 -14.30
C GLU A 211 -24.49 10.84 -13.61
N ASN A 212 -23.53 10.89 -12.70
CA ASN A 212 -23.11 12.12 -12.06
C ASN A 212 -21.99 12.76 -12.91
N LYS A 213 -22.25 13.90 -13.51
CA LYS A 213 -21.17 14.71 -14.07
C LYS A 213 -20.28 15.16 -12.94
N LEU A 214 -19.13 14.51 -12.78
CA LEU A 214 -18.11 14.94 -11.84
C LEU A 214 -17.77 16.40 -12.18
N LYS A 215 -18.02 17.31 -11.22
CA LYS A 215 -17.55 18.68 -11.36
C LYS A 215 -16.03 18.60 -11.42
N THR A 216 -15.45 18.85 -12.59
CA THR A 216 -14.01 19.04 -12.70
C THR A 216 -13.64 20.15 -11.72
N ARG A 217 -12.75 19.84 -10.77
CA ARG A 217 -12.14 20.89 -9.94
C ARG A 217 -11.59 21.91 -10.93
N LYS A 218 -12.12 23.15 -10.90
CA LYS A 218 -11.46 24.27 -11.56
C LYS A 218 -10.03 24.26 -11.03
N ASP A 219 -9.08 24.35 -11.95
CA ASP A 219 -7.65 24.42 -11.64
C ASP A 219 -7.43 25.43 -10.50
N ASP A 220 -7.39 24.94 -9.27
CA ASP A 220 -6.87 25.70 -8.17
C ASP A 220 -5.40 25.94 -8.49
N LYS A 221 -5.03 27.21 -8.61
CA LYS A 221 -3.71 27.71 -8.96
C LYS A 221 -2.66 26.83 -8.32
N LYS A 222 -1.80 26.23 -9.16
CA LYS A 222 -0.64 25.45 -8.70
C LYS A 222 0.03 26.22 -7.57
N PRO A 223 0.18 25.65 -6.38
CA PRO A 223 0.92 26.34 -5.34
C PRO A 223 2.34 26.53 -5.86
N ILE A 224 2.71 27.78 -6.09
CA ILE A 224 4.08 28.16 -6.43
C ILE A 224 4.86 28.02 -5.12
N PHE A 225 5.52 26.89 -4.93
CA PHE A 225 6.48 26.73 -3.84
C PHE A 225 7.72 27.55 -4.17
N ASN A 226 7.75 28.78 -3.72
CA ASN A 226 8.99 29.57 -3.65
C ASN A 226 9.83 29.00 -2.49
N LEU A 227 10.58 27.95 -2.76
CA LEU A 227 11.64 27.50 -1.86
C LEU A 227 12.75 28.57 -1.89
N LYS A 228 12.69 29.54 -0.98
CA LYS A 228 13.85 30.36 -0.64
C LYS A 228 14.84 29.40 0.04
N ALA A 229 16.01 29.22 -0.57
CA ALA A 229 17.11 28.53 0.07
C ALA A 229 17.39 29.23 1.41
N VAL A 230 17.12 28.54 2.51
CA VAL A 230 17.55 29.00 3.83
C VAL A 230 19.05 28.80 3.89
N LYS A 231 19.84 29.88 3.93
CA LYS A 231 21.27 29.79 4.21
C LYS A 231 21.41 29.06 5.55
N ARG A 232 22.05 27.90 5.51
CA ARG A 232 22.46 27.15 6.69
C ARG A 232 23.38 28.03 7.52
N ASN A 233 22.92 28.51 8.66
CA ASN A 233 23.80 29.09 9.64
C ASN A 233 24.65 27.96 10.23
N GLU A 234 25.97 28.09 10.19
CA GLU A 234 26.95 27.05 10.54
C GLU A 234 26.99 26.66 12.05
N ASN A 235 26.07 27.15 12.86
CA ASN A 235 25.99 26.83 14.29
C ASN A 235 24.58 26.41 14.69
N ILE A 236 24.17 25.22 14.31
CA ILE A 236 23.06 24.53 14.98
C ILE A 236 23.70 23.46 15.87
N ASP A 237 23.79 23.78 17.14
CA ASP A 237 24.13 22.84 18.22
C ASP A 237 23.02 21.80 18.29
N ILE A 238 23.28 20.59 17.79
CA ILE A 238 22.27 19.50 17.69
C ILE A 238 21.97 18.91 19.08
N ASP A 239 22.78 19.22 20.08
CA ASP A 239 22.64 18.63 21.44
C ASP A 239 21.49 19.21 22.27
N ASN A 240 20.78 20.24 21.79
CA ASN A 240 19.68 20.88 22.50
C ASN A 240 18.28 20.67 21.91
N PHE A 241 18.08 19.76 20.94
CA PHE A 241 16.74 19.34 20.56
C PHE A 241 16.21 18.29 21.55
N VAL A 242 15.82 18.74 22.74
CA VAL A 242 14.90 18.00 23.60
C VAL A 242 13.55 18.00 22.89
N TYR A 243 13.11 16.84 22.42
CA TYR A 243 11.74 16.62 21.94
C TYR A 243 10.73 16.88 23.06
N THR A 244 10.28 18.09 23.21
CA THR A 244 9.12 18.46 24.00
C THR A 244 7.98 18.84 23.08
N ASP A 245 7.48 17.87 22.32
CA ASP A 245 6.14 18.01 21.74
C ASP A 245 5.50 16.64 21.56
N LYS A 246 5.03 16.08 22.68
CA LYS A 246 3.96 15.07 22.61
C LYS A 246 2.73 15.79 22.11
N SER A 247 2.44 15.66 20.82
CA SER A 247 1.25 16.24 20.25
C SER A 247 0.02 15.78 21.07
N GLU A 248 -0.94 16.66 21.27
CA GLU A 248 -2.22 16.42 21.98
C GLU A 248 -2.93 15.13 21.51
N LYS A 249 -2.68 14.71 20.27
CA LYS A 249 -3.16 13.46 19.67
C LYS A 249 -2.47 12.20 20.22
N SER A 250 -1.19 12.27 20.56
CA SER A 250 -0.45 11.15 21.18
C SER A 250 -0.92 10.94 22.62
N PHE A 251 -1.13 12.03 23.36
CA PHE A 251 -1.65 11.97 24.73
C PHE A 251 -3.06 11.35 24.79
N ARG A 252 -3.96 11.72 23.86
CA ARG A 252 -5.29 11.12 23.76
C ARG A 252 -5.25 9.61 23.43
N GLY A 253 -4.27 9.17 22.63
CA GLY A 253 -4.05 7.76 22.32
C GLY A 253 -3.60 6.97 23.55
N GLU A 254 -2.68 7.50 24.35
CA GLU A 254 -2.20 6.86 25.58
C GLU A 254 -3.29 6.77 26.67
N VAL A 255 -4.13 7.82 26.82
CA VAL A 255 -5.27 7.82 27.74
C VAL A 255 -6.33 6.81 27.32
N PHE A 256 -6.62 6.70 26.03
CA PHE A 256 -7.56 5.70 25.52
C PHE A 256 -7.05 4.26 25.72
N HIS A 257 -5.75 4.02 25.55
CA HIS A 257 -5.15 2.70 25.80
C HIS A 257 -5.22 2.31 27.27
N SER A 258 -4.93 3.24 28.19
CA SER A 258 -4.99 2.97 29.63
C SER A 258 -6.42 2.73 30.16
N LEU A 259 -7.45 3.31 29.49
CA LEU A 259 -8.85 3.07 29.81
C LEU A 259 -9.38 1.73 29.30
N MET A 260 -8.71 1.13 28.32
CA MET A 260 -9.09 -0.18 27.77
C MET A 260 -8.38 -1.36 28.47
N GLU A 261 -7.32 -1.08 29.27
CA GLU A 261 -6.56 -2.05 30.05
C GLU A 261 -7.02 -2.14 31.53
N SER A 262 -7.94 -1.26 31.94
CA SER A 262 -8.59 -1.28 33.25
C SER A 262 -9.96 -1.99 33.21
#